data_796d8158f85a348d6258f3a44674a816
#
_entry.id   796d8158f85a348d6258f3a44674a816
#
_cell.length_a   1.000
_cell.length_b   1.000
_cell.length_c   1.000
_cell.angle_alpha   90.00
_cell.angle_beta   90.00
_cell.angle_gamma   90.00
#
_symmetry.space_group_name_H-M   'P 1'
#
loop_
_entity.id
_entity.type
_entity.pdbx_description
1 polymer ?
#
loop_
_entity_poly.entity_id
_entity_poly.type
_entity_poly.pdbx_seq_one_letter_code
_entity_poly.pdbx_strand_id
1 'polypeptide(L)'
;TALTDGRNVVRIGYGLELRPIPFSLKLVNFEVPRYEGTETPANFISTLEFKDNVTGEVKAGTARMNHPASFPGTLFANFTGINYKFSQAEWNPQDLGETTLQVLYDPGWILKWTGSLAICIGITIMFYFKPKSGNA
;
A
#
# COMPACT_ATOMS: atom_id res chain seq x y z
N THR A 1 -22.53 -2.58 -21.01
CA THR A 1 -24.00 -2.66 -21.17
C THR A 1 -24.57 -1.24 -21.09
N ALA A 2 -25.44 -0.86 -22.03
CA ALA A 2 -26.14 0.41 -22.01
C ALA A 2 -27.62 0.17 -21.61
N LEU A 3 -28.13 0.94 -20.68
CA LEU A 3 -29.53 0.96 -20.31
C LEU A 3 -30.13 2.28 -20.83
N THR A 4 -31.27 2.19 -21.52
CA THR A 4 -31.94 3.34 -22.13
C THR A 4 -33.36 3.45 -21.59
N ASP A 5 -33.72 4.59 -21.04
CA ASP A 5 -35.04 4.98 -20.63
C ASP A 5 -35.59 6.08 -21.56
N GLY A 6 -35.64 5.80 -22.85
CA GLY A 6 -36.19 6.70 -23.87
C GLY A 6 -35.63 8.15 -23.95
N ARG A 7 -35.15 8.70 -22.83
CA ARG A 7 -34.56 10.07 -22.73
C ARG A 7 -33.13 10.09 -22.27
N ASN A 8 -32.70 9.08 -21.50
CA ASN A 8 -31.37 9.02 -20.94
C ASN A 8 -30.69 7.69 -21.29
N VAL A 9 -29.43 7.77 -21.66
CA VAL A 9 -28.58 6.60 -21.90
C VAL A 9 -27.56 6.52 -20.78
N VAL A 10 -27.66 5.48 -19.96
CA VAL A 10 -26.68 5.17 -18.91
C VAL A 10 -25.78 4.07 -19.42
N ARG A 11 -24.49 4.35 -19.56
CA ARG A 11 -23.47 3.36 -19.90
C ARG A 11 -22.86 2.80 -18.61
N ILE A 12 -23.07 1.52 -18.39
CA ILE A 12 -22.46 0.79 -17.28
C ILE A 12 -21.29 -0.01 -17.85
N GLY A 13 -20.07 0.31 -17.40
CA GLY A 13 -18.84 -0.42 -17.70
C GLY A 13 -18.24 -0.97 -16.42
N TYR A 14 -17.71 -2.17 -16.49
CA TYR A 14 -16.84 -2.74 -15.46
C TYR A 14 -15.41 -2.78 -16.03
N GLY A 15 -14.45 -2.27 -15.26
CA GLY A 15 -13.06 -2.25 -15.66
C GLY A 15 -12.17 -1.66 -14.56
N LEU A 16 -10.87 -1.68 -14.80
CA LEU A 16 -9.89 -1.06 -13.92
C LEU A 16 -9.99 0.47 -14.02
N GLU A 17 -10.11 1.14 -12.89
CA GLU A 17 -10.02 2.58 -12.80
C GLU A 17 -8.55 3.01 -12.73
N LEU A 18 -8.12 3.82 -13.69
CA LEU A 18 -6.77 4.42 -13.66
C LEU A 18 -6.79 5.64 -12.76
N ARG A 19 -6.02 5.60 -11.67
CA ARG A 19 -5.83 6.74 -10.77
C ARG A 19 -4.45 7.34 -10.96
N PRO A 20 -4.36 8.64 -11.28
CA PRO A 20 -3.07 9.30 -11.35
C PRO A 20 -2.42 9.35 -9.96
N ILE A 21 -1.13 9.09 -9.90
CA ILE A 21 -0.30 9.28 -8.71
C ILE A 21 0.41 10.64 -8.80
N PRO A 22 0.61 11.36 -7.66
CA PRO A 22 1.17 12.72 -7.66
C PRO A 22 2.70 12.77 -7.82
N PHE A 23 3.34 11.68 -8.16
CA PHE A 23 4.78 11.56 -8.35
C PHE A 23 5.11 10.63 -9.53
N SER A 24 6.34 10.73 -10.01
CA SER A 24 6.88 9.83 -11.03
C SER A 24 7.71 8.74 -10.37
N LEU A 25 7.63 7.53 -10.90
CA LEU A 25 8.35 6.36 -10.42
C LEU A 25 9.25 5.83 -11.53
N LYS A 26 10.51 5.58 -11.21
CA LYS A 26 11.49 4.97 -12.11
C LYS A 26 12.14 3.77 -11.46
N LEU A 27 12.21 2.66 -12.17
CA LEU A 27 13.05 1.53 -11.80
C LEU A 27 14.50 1.87 -12.13
N VAL A 28 15.36 1.84 -11.12
CA VAL A 28 16.80 2.11 -11.28
C VAL A 28 17.57 0.81 -11.48
N ASN A 29 17.23 -0.19 -10.65
CA ASN A 29 17.87 -1.49 -10.72
C ASN A 29 16.92 -2.57 -10.19
N PHE A 30 17.01 -3.76 -10.76
CA PHE A 30 16.27 -4.93 -10.29
C PHE A 30 17.22 -6.13 -10.17
N GLU A 31 17.26 -6.71 -8.99
CA GLU A 31 18.14 -7.84 -8.68
C GLU A 31 17.33 -9.02 -8.16
N VAL A 32 17.72 -10.22 -8.59
CA VAL A 32 17.14 -11.48 -8.15
C VAL A 32 18.26 -12.35 -7.58
N PRO A 33 18.68 -12.13 -6.31
CA PRO A 33 19.61 -13.03 -5.65
C PRO A 33 19.05 -14.45 -5.60
N ARG A 34 19.90 -15.44 -5.85
CA ARG A 34 19.54 -16.85 -5.82
C ARG A 34 20.17 -17.53 -4.59
N TYR A 35 19.56 -18.62 -4.16
CA TYR A 35 20.19 -19.47 -3.15
C TYR A 35 21.46 -20.09 -3.70
N GLU A 36 22.48 -20.19 -2.86
CA GLU A 36 23.79 -20.72 -3.23
C GLU A 36 23.65 -22.14 -3.82
N GLY A 37 24.24 -22.33 -5.00
CA GLY A 37 24.19 -23.61 -5.72
C GLY A 37 22.85 -23.96 -6.36
N THR A 38 21.87 -23.04 -6.43
CA THR A 38 20.56 -23.26 -7.05
C THR A 38 20.15 -22.15 -8.00
N GLU A 39 19.21 -22.44 -8.90
CA GLU A 39 18.56 -21.46 -9.75
C GLU A 39 17.32 -20.80 -9.07
N THR A 40 17.02 -21.20 -7.83
CA THR A 40 15.83 -20.73 -7.11
C THR A 40 16.06 -19.30 -6.58
N PRO A 41 15.18 -18.34 -6.88
CA PRO A 41 15.26 -17.01 -6.34
C PRO A 41 15.17 -17.00 -4.81
N ALA A 42 16.10 -16.33 -4.15
CA ALA A 42 16.11 -16.14 -2.70
C ALA A 42 15.41 -14.84 -2.30
N ASN A 43 15.46 -13.82 -3.15
CA ASN A 43 14.85 -12.52 -2.92
C ASN A 43 14.60 -11.79 -4.25
N PHE A 44 13.77 -10.76 -4.19
CA PHE A 44 13.55 -9.81 -5.28
C PHE A 44 13.79 -8.42 -4.74
N ILE A 45 14.72 -7.68 -5.34
CA ILE A 45 15.15 -6.37 -4.87
C ILE A 45 14.97 -5.37 -6.01
N SER A 46 14.00 -4.46 -5.86
CA SER A 46 13.78 -3.35 -6.78
C SER A 46 14.30 -2.06 -6.17
N THR A 47 15.28 -1.43 -6.77
CA THR A 47 15.71 -0.08 -6.43
C THR A 47 14.91 0.91 -7.25
N LEU A 48 14.15 1.75 -6.57
CA LEU A 48 13.18 2.67 -7.12
C LEU A 48 13.62 4.11 -6.87
N GLU A 49 13.39 4.98 -7.83
CA GLU A 49 13.54 6.42 -7.70
C GLU A 49 12.16 7.07 -7.80
N PHE A 50 11.80 7.82 -6.77
CA PHE A 50 10.57 8.58 -6.69
C PHE A 50 10.88 10.04 -6.91
N LYS A 51 10.18 10.69 -7.83
CA LYS A 51 10.27 12.13 -8.06
C LYS A 51 8.92 12.75 -7.80
N ASP A 52 8.86 13.61 -6.80
CA ASP A 52 7.66 14.41 -6.52
C ASP A 52 7.42 15.41 -7.68
N ASN A 53 6.23 15.37 -8.27
CA ASN A 53 5.89 16.22 -9.41
C ASN A 53 5.63 17.68 -9.03
N VAL A 54 5.42 17.95 -7.73
CA VAL A 54 5.15 19.31 -7.22
C VAL A 54 6.44 19.98 -6.73
N THR A 55 7.19 19.29 -5.87
CA THR A 55 8.41 19.83 -5.26
C THR A 55 9.66 19.58 -6.09
N GLY A 56 9.62 18.61 -7.01
CA GLY A 56 10.80 18.15 -7.76
C GLY A 56 11.78 17.33 -6.93
N GLU A 57 11.49 17.07 -5.66
CA GLU A 57 12.35 16.28 -4.78
C GLU A 57 12.46 14.83 -5.28
N VAL A 58 13.69 14.32 -5.27
CA VAL A 58 13.98 12.94 -5.68
C VAL A 58 14.38 12.14 -4.47
N LYS A 59 13.72 10.99 -4.27
CA LYS A 59 14.01 10.03 -3.19
C LYS A 59 14.25 8.65 -3.76
N ALA A 60 15.28 7.97 -3.28
CA ALA A 60 15.48 6.56 -3.56
C ALA A 60 14.77 5.69 -2.51
N GLY A 61 14.21 4.57 -2.96
CA GLY A 61 13.62 3.56 -2.10
C GLY A 61 13.92 2.16 -2.62
N THR A 62 13.96 1.19 -1.72
CA THR A 62 14.19 -0.21 -2.08
C THR A 62 12.99 -1.05 -1.67
N ALA A 63 12.37 -1.72 -2.64
CA ALA A 63 11.35 -2.71 -2.39
C ALA A 63 11.98 -4.11 -2.38
N ARG A 64 11.71 -4.88 -1.33
CA ARG A 64 12.17 -6.27 -1.18
C ARG A 64 10.98 -7.14 -0.80
N MET A 65 11.16 -8.45 -0.88
CA MET A 65 10.17 -9.40 -0.37
C MET A 65 9.83 -9.06 1.10
N ASN A 66 8.54 -8.86 1.40
CA ASN A 66 8.01 -8.46 2.72
C ASN A 66 8.46 -7.08 3.25
N HIS A 67 9.22 -6.30 2.48
CA HIS A 67 9.66 -4.97 2.84
C HIS A 67 9.35 -4.00 1.69
N PRO A 68 8.14 -3.42 1.67
CA PRO A 68 7.75 -2.49 0.60
C PRO A 68 8.55 -1.18 0.69
N ALA A 69 8.89 -0.62 -0.47
CA ALA A 69 9.33 0.77 -0.55
C ALA A 69 8.15 1.69 -0.21
N SER A 70 8.41 2.83 0.41
CA SER A 70 7.39 3.80 0.82
C SER A 70 7.72 5.20 0.32
N PHE A 71 6.70 5.90 -0.20
CA PHE A 71 6.81 7.30 -0.59
C PHE A 71 5.60 8.08 -0.05
N PRO A 72 5.79 9.28 0.52
CA PRO A 72 7.03 10.04 0.76
C PRO A 72 7.95 9.46 1.85
N GLY A 73 7.57 8.40 2.57
CA GLY A 73 8.41 7.70 3.53
C GLY A 73 8.76 8.48 4.81
N THR A 74 8.08 9.58 5.08
CA THR A 74 8.29 10.37 6.30
C THR A 74 7.62 9.70 7.51
N LEU A 75 8.11 9.99 8.72
CA LEU A 75 7.50 9.49 9.96
C LEU A 75 6.02 9.89 10.06
N PHE A 76 5.69 11.13 9.71
CA PHE A 76 4.32 11.62 9.71
C PHE A 76 3.44 10.86 8.72
N ALA A 77 3.89 10.65 7.49
CA ALA A 77 3.15 9.91 6.48
C ALA A 77 2.99 8.42 6.85
N ASN A 78 3.99 7.83 7.51
CA ASN A 78 3.89 6.47 8.05
C ASN A 78 2.84 6.37 9.17
N PHE A 79 2.81 7.35 10.07
CA PHE A 79 1.86 7.38 11.18
C PHE A 79 0.44 7.69 10.72
N THR A 80 0.26 8.53 9.71
CA THR A 80 -1.05 8.92 9.19
C THR A 80 -1.61 7.99 8.12
N GLY A 81 -0.79 7.05 7.63
CA GLY A 81 -1.20 6.14 6.55
C GLY A 81 -1.26 6.77 5.15
N ILE A 82 -0.74 8.00 4.99
CA ILE A 82 -0.73 8.73 3.72
C ILE A 82 0.44 8.28 2.80
N ASN A 83 1.13 7.22 3.15
CA ASN A 83 2.18 6.63 2.33
C ASN A 83 1.62 5.73 1.25
N TYR A 84 2.19 5.87 0.06
CA TYR A 84 2.13 4.82 -0.96
C TYR A 84 3.19 3.77 -0.64
N LYS A 85 2.80 2.51 -0.63
CA LYS A 85 3.70 1.36 -0.42
C LYS A 85 3.77 0.55 -1.71
N PHE A 86 4.99 0.23 -2.10
CA PHE A 86 5.30 -0.49 -3.34
C PHE A 86 5.89 -1.84 -2.98
N SER A 87 5.16 -2.89 -3.26
CA SER A 87 5.58 -4.28 -3.05
C SER A 87 5.85 -4.94 -4.40
N GLN A 88 6.83 -5.82 -4.45
CA GLN A 88 7.08 -6.66 -5.61
C GLN A 88 5.89 -7.59 -5.81
N ALA A 89 5.29 -7.59 -7.02
CA ALA A 89 4.18 -8.46 -7.37
C ALA A 89 4.62 -9.56 -8.35
N GLU A 90 5.18 -9.15 -9.49
CA GLU A 90 5.60 -10.08 -10.54
C GLU A 90 6.94 -9.63 -11.14
N TRP A 91 7.65 -10.53 -11.80
CA TRP A 91 8.89 -10.27 -12.51
C TRP A 91 8.97 -11.10 -13.79
N ASN A 92 9.71 -10.61 -14.76
CA ASN A 92 9.97 -11.34 -15.99
C ASN A 92 11.38 -11.95 -15.92
N PRO A 93 11.50 -13.30 -15.93
CA PRO A 93 12.81 -13.96 -15.89
C PRO A 93 13.70 -13.66 -17.09
N GLN A 94 13.10 -13.27 -18.23
CA GLN A 94 13.81 -13.00 -19.48
C GLN A 94 14.21 -11.54 -19.62
N ASP A 95 13.57 -10.62 -18.86
CA ASP A 95 13.87 -9.20 -18.89
C ASP A 95 13.85 -8.60 -17.47
N LEU A 96 15.04 -8.34 -16.94
CA LEU A 96 15.21 -7.70 -15.65
C LEU A 96 15.06 -6.16 -15.69
N GLY A 97 14.82 -5.61 -16.88
CA GLY A 97 14.52 -4.19 -17.06
C GLY A 97 13.09 -3.81 -16.68
N GLU A 98 12.21 -4.80 -16.54
CA GLU A 98 10.81 -4.61 -16.19
C GLU A 98 10.42 -5.37 -14.93
N THR A 99 9.58 -4.76 -14.11
CA THR A 99 9.03 -5.38 -12.91
C THR A 99 7.62 -4.87 -12.64
N THR A 100 6.77 -5.72 -12.11
CA THR A 100 5.41 -5.35 -11.70
C THR A 100 5.37 -5.08 -10.22
N LEU A 101 4.93 -3.89 -9.84
CA LEU A 101 4.79 -3.48 -8.46
C LEU A 101 3.31 -3.35 -8.10
N GLN A 102 2.94 -3.92 -6.96
CA GLN A 102 1.65 -3.65 -6.33
C GLN A 102 1.74 -2.37 -5.52
N VAL A 103 0.80 -1.46 -5.74
CA VAL A 103 0.73 -0.19 -5.02
C VAL A 103 -0.39 -0.27 -3.98
N LEU A 104 -0.06 -0.01 -2.73
CA LEU A 104 -1.01 0.09 -1.62
C LEU A 104 -1.05 1.53 -1.10
N TYR A 105 -2.25 2.08 -1.01
CA TYR A 105 -2.54 3.36 -0.38
C TYR A 105 -3.74 3.20 0.55
N ASP A 106 -3.53 3.38 1.86
CA ASP A 106 -4.57 3.19 2.89
C ASP A 106 -4.75 4.46 3.73
N PRO A 107 -5.56 5.44 3.26
CA PRO A 107 -5.84 6.67 4.01
C PRO A 107 -6.68 6.42 5.26
N GLY A 108 -7.35 5.27 5.36
CA GLY A 108 -8.14 4.86 6.52
C GLY A 108 -7.33 4.25 7.67
N TRP A 109 -6.02 4.20 7.56
CA TRP A 109 -5.13 3.55 8.52
C TRP A 109 -5.30 4.08 9.96
N ILE A 110 -5.37 5.41 10.14
CA ILE A 110 -5.60 6.04 11.45
C ILE A 110 -6.96 5.60 12.01
N LEU A 111 -8.01 5.67 11.20
CA LEU A 111 -9.36 5.33 11.65
C LEU A 111 -9.45 3.87 12.10
N LYS A 112 -8.79 2.98 11.38
CA LYS A 112 -8.69 1.56 11.73
C LYS A 112 -8.00 1.34 13.08
N TRP A 113 -6.87 1.99 13.31
CA TRP A 113 -6.11 1.83 14.55
C TRP A 113 -6.78 2.50 15.75
N THR A 114 -7.38 3.68 15.58
CA THR A 114 -8.15 4.34 16.65
C THR A 114 -9.38 3.53 17.03
N GLY A 115 -10.09 2.96 16.06
CA GLY A 115 -11.21 2.06 16.30
C GLY A 115 -10.78 0.80 17.08
N SER A 116 -9.69 0.16 16.66
CA SER A 116 -9.16 -1.02 17.34
C SER A 116 -8.75 -0.70 18.79
N LEU A 117 -8.09 0.44 19.02
CA LEU A 117 -7.70 0.89 20.36
C LEU A 117 -8.93 1.17 21.24
N ALA A 118 -9.95 1.83 20.67
CA ALA A 118 -11.20 2.10 21.38
C ALA A 118 -11.91 0.81 21.81
N ILE A 119 -11.92 -0.22 20.96
CA ILE A 119 -12.46 -1.55 21.30
C ILE A 119 -11.67 -2.16 22.48
N CYS A 120 -10.35 -2.16 22.43
CA CYS A 120 -9.50 -2.69 23.51
C CYS A 120 -9.76 -1.97 24.83
N ILE A 121 -9.85 -0.65 24.81
CA ILE A 121 -10.16 0.18 26.00
C ILE A 121 -11.56 -0.15 26.52
N GLY A 122 -12.56 -0.22 25.64
CA GLY A 122 -13.95 -0.54 26.01
C GLY A 122 -14.07 -1.91 26.68
N ILE A 123 -13.39 -2.92 26.14
CA ILE A 123 -13.34 -4.26 26.74
C ILE A 123 -12.69 -4.20 28.14
N THR A 124 -11.58 -3.49 28.28
CA THR A 124 -10.89 -3.34 29.56
C THR A 124 -11.80 -2.67 30.59
N ILE A 125 -12.48 -1.58 30.22
CA ILE A 125 -13.43 -0.90 31.10
C ILE A 125 -14.57 -1.84 31.51
N MET A 126 -15.13 -2.59 30.57
CA MET A 126 -16.23 -3.51 30.84
C MET A 126 -15.86 -4.59 31.86
N PHE A 127 -14.63 -5.10 31.81
CA PHE A 127 -14.20 -6.18 32.71
C PHE A 127 -13.68 -5.68 34.06
N TYR A 128 -12.98 -4.55 34.11
CA TYR A 128 -12.32 -4.07 35.33
C TYR A 128 -13.12 -3.03 36.11
N PHE A 129 -13.99 -2.27 35.42
CA PHE A 129 -14.81 -1.22 36.07
C PHE A 129 -16.30 -1.60 36.18
N LYS A 130 -16.56 -2.86 36.52
CA LYS A 130 -17.92 -3.31 36.75
C LYS A 130 -18.55 -2.52 37.90
N PRO A 131 -19.67 -1.79 37.74
CA PRO A 131 -20.33 -1.14 38.84
C PRO A 131 -20.72 -2.21 39.87
N LYS A 132 -20.36 -2.00 41.14
CA LYS A 132 -20.88 -2.82 42.24
C LYS A 132 -22.40 -2.73 42.18
N SER A 133 -23.08 -3.82 41.85
CA SER A 133 -24.52 -3.93 41.99
C SER A 133 -24.82 -3.73 43.49
N GLY A 134 -25.39 -2.57 43.85
CA GLY A 134 -25.89 -2.34 45.20
C GLY A 134 -27.00 -3.36 45.45
N ASN A 135 -26.80 -4.21 46.46
CA ASN A 135 -27.89 -5.02 47.00
C ASN A 135 -28.96 -4.04 47.51
N ALA A 136 -30.09 -4.02 46.86
CA ALA A 136 -31.33 -3.50 47.39
C ALA A 136 -32.02 -4.61 48.16
#